data_3f4e361d2a38acaddce15c09827e375b
#
_entry.id   3f4e361d2a38acaddce15c09827e375b
#
_cell.length_a   1.000
_cell.length_b   1.000
_cell.length_c   1.000
_cell.angle_alpha   90.00
_cell.angle_beta   90.00
_cell.angle_gamma   90.00
#
_symmetry.space_group_name_H-M   'P 1'
#
loop_
_entity.id
_entity.type
_entity.pdbx_description
1 polymer ?
#
loop_
_entity_poly.entity_id
_entity_poly.type
_entity_poly.pdbx_seq_one_letter_code
_entity_poly.pdbx_strand_id
1 'polypeptide(L)'
;MSSQRQDYILRQIDLLRQFVKRITQKRPDPELDEALLLALHLQEKLFPLPPAEFLQLELAEQIAQLRRNESRAAGNAKCTAYAALLTETARLYEHKGAPDLAAGARQMGLYAALSVALDNPADAEANLLARELLVQLDAHSLHPPVIALLEQLRDPAG
;
A
#
# COMPACT_ATOMS: atom_id res chain seq x y z
N MET A 1 -21.02 -8.35 -2.01
CA MET A 1 -20.56 -8.01 -3.33
C MET A 1 -19.28 -7.24 -3.27
N SER A 2 -18.28 -7.78 -3.91
CA SER A 2 -16.93 -7.26 -3.85
C SER A 2 -16.80 -5.81 -4.36
N SER A 3 -17.52 -5.42 -5.42
CA SER A 3 -17.42 -4.08 -5.99
C SER A 3 -17.90 -2.99 -5.05
N GLN A 4 -19.05 -3.19 -4.37
CA GLN A 4 -19.57 -2.22 -3.40
C GLN A 4 -18.64 -2.09 -2.20
N ARG A 5 -18.08 -3.22 -1.73
CA ARG A 5 -17.14 -3.22 -0.62
C ARG A 5 -15.84 -2.52 -0.99
N GLN A 6 -15.35 -2.74 -2.22
CA GLN A 6 -14.16 -2.07 -2.71
C GLN A 6 -14.38 -0.56 -2.84
N ASP A 7 -15.53 -0.14 -3.37
CA ASP A 7 -15.87 1.28 -3.48
C ASP A 7 -15.91 1.95 -2.10
N TYR A 8 -16.46 1.26 -1.11
CA TYR A 8 -16.47 1.74 0.26
C TYR A 8 -15.05 1.91 0.79
N ILE A 9 -14.20 0.90 0.62
CA ILE A 9 -12.82 0.94 1.09
C ILE A 9 -12.04 2.07 0.40
N LEU A 10 -12.20 2.23 -0.91
CA LEU A 10 -11.53 3.31 -1.65
C LEU A 10 -11.94 4.69 -1.16
N ARG A 11 -13.23 4.88 -0.87
CA ARG A 11 -13.71 6.16 -0.31
C ARG A 11 -13.11 6.41 1.07
N GLN A 12 -13.00 5.37 1.90
CA GLN A 12 -12.40 5.50 3.22
C GLN A 12 -10.91 5.82 3.12
N ILE A 13 -10.19 5.25 2.15
CA ILE A 13 -8.79 5.57 1.90
C ILE A 13 -8.63 7.02 1.46
N ASP A 14 -9.52 7.53 0.61
CA ASP A 14 -9.50 8.94 0.21
C ASP A 14 -9.73 9.87 1.39
N LEU A 15 -10.65 9.52 2.28
CA LEU A 15 -10.88 10.28 3.51
C LEU A 15 -9.66 10.25 4.42
N LEU A 16 -9.03 9.09 4.54
CA LEU A 16 -7.78 8.96 5.30
C LEU A 16 -6.69 9.83 4.70
N ARG A 17 -6.57 9.87 3.37
CA ARG A 17 -5.57 10.70 2.67
C ARG A 17 -5.77 12.17 3.02
N GLN A 18 -7.01 12.66 2.98
CA GLN A 18 -7.34 14.04 3.35
C GLN A 18 -7.02 14.31 4.82
N PHE A 19 -7.31 13.36 5.69
CA PHE A 19 -7.02 13.45 7.12
C PHE A 19 -5.52 13.54 7.36
N VAL A 20 -4.75 12.65 6.74
CA VAL A 20 -3.28 12.65 6.83
C VAL A 20 -2.69 13.97 6.35
N LYS A 21 -3.17 14.49 5.24
CA LYS A 21 -2.72 15.77 4.69
C LYS A 21 -2.94 16.90 5.69
N ARG A 22 -4.08 16.91 6.36
CA ARG A 22 -4.40 17.93 7.37
C ARG A 22 -3.51 17.79 8.61
N ILE A 23 -3.34 16.55 9.10
CA ILE A 23 -2.55 16.26 10.30
C ILE A 23 -1.09 16.64 10.11
N THR A 24 -0.50 16.29 8.97
CA THR A 24 0.93 16.52 8.73
C THR A 24 1.29 17.98 8.57
N GLN A 25 0.30 18.87 8.49
CA GLN A 25 0.52 20.32 8.47
C GLN A 25 0.64 20.92 9.88
N LYS A 26 0.36 20.16 10.93
CA LYS A 26 0.35 20.63 12.32
C LYS A 26 1.34 19.84 13.16
N ARG A 27 1.96 20.49 14.15
CA ARG A 27 2.88 19.84 15.08
C ARG A 27 2.75 20.43 16.49
N PRO A 28 2.59 19.60 17.53
CA PRO A 28 2.16 18.20 17.51
C PRO A 28 0.69 18.10 17.14
N ASP A 29 0.26 16.92 16.66
CA ASP A 29 -1.12 16.74 16.32
C ASP A 29 -1.74 15.65 17.21
N PRO A 30 -2.75 15.99 18.03
CA PRO A 30 -3.40 15.00 18.90
C PRO A 30 -4.25 13.99 18.13
N GLU A 31 -4.55 14.27 16.84
CA GLU A 31 -5.35 13.37 16.02
C GLU A 31 -4.51 12.27 15.34
N LEU A 32 -3.18 12.29 15.51
CA LEU A 32 -2.28 11.34 14.87
C LEU A 32 -2.62 9.89 15.23
N ASP A 33 -2.84 9.60 16.51
CA ASP A 33 -3.17 8.26 16.97
C ASP A 33 -4.52 7.80 16.43
N GLU A 34 -5.49 8.70 16.31
CA GLU A 34 -6.79 8.40 15.72
C GLU A 34 -6.64 8.02 14.25
N ALA A 35 -5.81 8.74 13.51
CA ALA A 35 -5.54 8.44 12.10
C ALA A 35 -4.86 7.08 11.94
N LEU A 36 -3.91 6.73 12.82
CA LEU A 36 -3.28 5.43 12.81
C LEU A 36 -4.28 4.31 13.10
N LEU A 37 -5.18 4.51 14.06
CA LEU A 37 -6.23 3.54 14.34
C LEU A 37 -7.16 3.36 13.15
N LEU A 38 -7.51 4.44 12.45
CA LEU A 38 -8.32 4.35 11.24
C LEU A 38 -7.59 3.55 10.15
N ALA A 39 -6.30 3.81 9.96
CA ALA A 39 -5.49 3.08 8.98
C ALA A 39 -5.48 1.58 9.29
N LEU A 40 -5.30 1.21 10.56
CA LEU A 40 -5.32 -0.19 10.98
C LEU A 40 -6.70 -0.83 10.76
N HIS A 41 -7.76 -0.07 11.04
CA HIS A 41 -9.13 -0.54 10.83
C HIS A 41 -9.41 -0.82 9.34
N LEU A 42 -8.90 0.04 8.46
CA LEU A 42 -9.03 -0.18 7.01
C LEU A 42 -8.24 -1.40 6.55
N GLN A 43 -7.08 -1.66 7.15
CA GLN A 43 -6.33 -2.89 6.89
C GLN A 43 -7.14 -4.12 7.25
N GLU A 44 -7.80 -4.12 8.41
CA GLU A 44 -8.66 -5.24 8.83
C GLU A 44 -9.76 -5.52 7.80
N LYS A 45 -10.33 -4.46 7.23
CA LYS A 45 -11.41 -4.60 6.24
C LYS A 45 -10.90 -5.08 4.89
N LEU A 46 -9.68 -4.73 4.53
CA LEU A 46 -9.09 -5.08 3.23
C LEU A 46 -8.53 -6.49 3.22
N PHE A 47 -7.92 -6.92 4.33
CA PHE A 47 -7.23 -8.21 4.38
C PHE A 47 -8.20 -9.39 4.52
N PRO A 48 -7.94 -10.51 3.83
CA PRO A 48 -8.72 -11.74 4.00
C PRO A 48 -8.39 -12.50 5.29
N LEU A 49 -7.32 -12.08 5.98
CA LEU A 49 -6.83 -12.67 7.23
C LEU A 49 -6.68 -11.55 8.27
N PRO A 50 -6.62 -11.89 9.58
CA PRO A 50 -6.29 -10.88 10.58
C PRO A 50 -4.98 -10.18 10.26
N PRO A 51 -4.86 -8.85 10.49
CA PRO A 51 -3.66 -8.11 10.13
C PRO A 51 -2.36 -8.70 10.66
N ALA A 52 -2.36 -9.21 11.89
CA ALA A 52 -1.16 -9.82 12.47
C ALA A 52 -0.67 -11.02 11.67
N GLU A 53 -1.58 -11.82 11.14
CA GLU A 53 -1.23 -12.98 10.30
C GLU A 53 -0.84 -12.53 8.89
N PHE A 54 -1.61 -11.63 8.29
CA PHE A 54 -1.40 -11.16 6.92
C PHE A 54 -0.02 -10.49 6.78
N LEU A 55 0.32 -9.62 7.73
CA LEU A 55 1.56 -8.84 7.65
C LEU A 55 2.82 -9.67 7.88
N GLN A 56 2.69 -10.89 8.41
CA GLN A 56 3.82 -11.81 8.55
C GLN A 56 4.07 -12.65 7.30
N LEU A 57 3.16 -12.62 6.33
CA LEU A 57 3.33 -13.35 5.09
C LEU A 57 4.44 -12.73 4.24
N GLU A 58 5.09 -13.57 3.42
CA GLU A 58 5.99 -13.09 2.37
C GLU A 58 5.23 -12.14 1.44
N LEU A 59 5.93 -11.17 0.85
CA LEU A 59 5.28 -10.17 0.01
C LEU A 59 4.48 -10.80 -1.14
N ALA A 60 5.06 -11.79 -1.80
CA ALA A 60 4.36 -12.49 -2.88
C ALA A 60 3.08 -13.17 -2.39
N GLU A 61 3.11 -13.73 -1.20
CA GLU A 61 1.94 -14.38 -0.61
C GLU A 61 0.87 -13.38 -0.21
N GLN A 62 1.26 -12.19 0.27
CA GLN A 62 0.29 -11.12 0.53
C GLN A 62 -0.51 -10.78 -0.72
N ILE A 63 0.16 -10.62 -1.85
CA ILE A 63 -0.48 -10.32 -3.12
C ILE A 63 -1.37 -11.48 -3.56
N ALA A 64 -0.91 -12.70 -3.43
CA ALA A 64 -1.70 -13.89 -3.77
C ALA A 64 -2.99 -13.95 -2.94
N GLN A 65 -2.92 -13.63 -1.66
CA GLN A 65 -4.09 -13.61 -0.78
C GLN A 65 -5.09 -12.52 -1.17
N LEU A 66 -4.61 -11.34 -1.54
CA LEU A 66 -5.48 -10.25 -1.99
C LEU A 66 -6.20 -10.58 -3.31
N ARG A 67 -5.55 -11.35 -4.17
CA ARG A 67 -6.10 -11.74 -5.47
C ARG A 67 -6.96 -12.99 -5.42
N ARG A 68 -6.91 -13.73 -4.33
CA ARG A 68 -7.58 -15.02 -4.21
C ARG A 68 -9.09 -14.89 -4.36
N ASN A 69 -9.67 -15.72 -5.24
CA ASN A 69 -11.10 -15.75 -5.50
C ASN A 69 -11.65 -14.46 -6.09
N GLU A 70 -10.79 -13.62 -6.67
CA GLU A 70 -11.17 -12.36 -7.30
C GLU A 70 -10.94 -12.44 -8.80
N SER A 71 -11.72 -11.67 -9.57
CA SER A 71 -11.39 -11.43 -10.98
C SER A 71 -10.05 -10.70 -11.05
N ARG A 72 -9.41 -10.73 -12.22
CA ARG A 72 -8.15 -10.01 -12.43
C ARG A 72 -8.29 -8.53 -12.08
N ALA A 73 -9.34 -7.88 -12.57
CA ALA A 73 -9.57 -6.46 -12.30
C ALA A 73 -9.80 -6.19 -10.81
N ALA A 74 -10.62 -7.02 -10.14
CA ALA A 74 -10.90 -6.86 -8.72
C ALA A 74 -9.67 -7.12 -7.86
N GLY A 75 -8.87 -8.12 -8.21
CA GLY A 75 -7.62 -8.42 -7.51
C GLY A 75 -6.62 -7.29 -7.63
N ASN A 76 -6.47 -6.71 -8.84
CA ASN A 76 -5.61 -5.55 -9.03
C ASN A 76 -6.11 -4.33 -8.24
N ALA A 77 -7.43 -4.12 -8.22
CA ALA A 77 -8.01 -3.02 -7.45
C ALA A 77 -7.71 -3.15 -5.95
N LYS A 78 -7.79 -4.36 -5.40
CA LYS A 78 -7.42 -4.61 -4.00
C LYS A 78 -5.94 -4.33 -3.74
N CYS A 79 -5.07 -4.76 -4.64
CA CYS A 79 -3.62 -4.53 -4.49
C CYS A 79 -3.30 -3.04 -4.57
N THR A 80 -3.94 -2.30 -5.47
CA THR A 80 -3.77 -0.85 -5.56
C THR A 80 -4.29 -0.16 -4.30
N ALA A 81 -5.44 -0.58 -3.79
CA ALA A 81 -5.98 -0.06 -2.53
C ALA A 81 -5.02 -0.31 -1.36
N TYR A 82 -4.42 -1.49 -1.31
CA TYR A 82 -3.42 -1.82 -0.30
C TYR A 82 -2.20 -0.88 -0.40
N ALA A 83 -1.69 -0.69 -1.61
CA ALA A 83 -0.56 0.23 -1.83
C ALA A 83 -0.90 1.66 -1.40
N ALA A 84 -2.10 2.14 -1.74
CA ALA A 84 -2.56 3.48 -1.35
C ALA A 84 -2.68 3.60 0.17
N LEU A 85 -3.25 2.60 0.82
CA LEU A 85 -3.41 2.58 2.28
C LEU A 85 -2.04 2.59 2.98
N LEU A 86 -1.10 1.80 2.50
CA LEU A 86 0.25 1.75 3.06
C LEU A 86 1.01 3.06 2.84
N THR A 87 0.77 3.75 1.73
CA THR A 87 1.36 5.07 1.48
C THR A 87 0.94 6.06 2.56
N GLU A 88 -0.35 6.11 2.89
CA GLU A 88 -0.85 7.00 3.92
C GLU A 88 -0.39 6.56 5.32
N THR A 89 -0.38 5.27 5.59
CA THR A 89 0.11 4.70 6.85
C THR A 89 1.58 5.08 7.07
N ALA A 90 2.39 5.01 6.04
CA ALA A 90 3.81 5.39 6.11
C ALA A 90 3.98 6.86 6.47
N ARG A 91 3.17 7.74 5.89
CA ARG A 91 3.21 9.18 6.23
C ARG A 91 2.90 9.41 7.71
N LEU A 92 1.93 8.67 8.25
CA LEU A 92 1.59 8.77 9.67
C LEU A 92 2.73 8.28 10.56
N TYR A 93 3.37 7.17 10.21
CA TYR A 93 4.52 6.66 10.96
C TYR A 93 5.69 7.63 10.91
N GLU A 94 5.94 8.24 9.77
CA GLU A 94 7.01 9.23 9.64
C GLU A 94 6.72 10.46 10.50
N HIS A 95 5.47 10.93 10.50
CA HIS A 95 5.07 12.05 11.33
C HIS A 95 5.15 11.73 12.82
N LYS A 96 4.92 10.46 13.17
CA LYS A 96 5.06 9.99 14.56
C LYS A 96 6.51 9.85 15.00
N GLY A 97 7.46 9.89 14.09
CA GLY A 97 8.87 9.69 14.40
C GLY A 97 9.28 8.22 14.40
N ALA A 98 8.59 7.38 13.64
CA ALA A 98 8.88 5.96 13.47
C ALA A 98 9.33 5.66 12.03
N PRO A 99 10.53 6.11 11.62
CA PRO A 99 10.99 5.99 10.23
C PRO A 99 11.14 4.54 9.76
N ASP A 100 11.47 3.61 10.65
CA ASP A 100 11.62 2.20 10.27
C ASP A 100 10.26 1.58 9.92
N LEU A 101 9.22 1.93 10.67
CA LEU A 101 7.87 1.47 10.35
C LEU A 101 7.37 2.10 9.06
N ALA A 102 7.69 3.37 8.83
CA ALA A 102 7.35 4.05 7.58
C ALA A 102 8.03 3.37 6.38
N ALA A 103 9.31 3.06 6.50
CA ALA A 103 10.06 2.39 5.44
C ALA A 103 9.48 1.00 5.15
N GLY A 104 9.14 0.24 6.18
CA GLY A 104 8.51 -1.08 6.01
C GLY A 104 7.18 -1.00 5.28
N ALA A 105 6.33 -0.04 5.66
CA ALA A 105 5.05 0.18 4.99
C ALA A 105 5.25 0.56 3.52
N ARG A 106 6.24 1.39 3.21
CA ARG A 106 6.54 1.78 1.84
C ARG A 106 7.07 0.61 0.99
N GLN A 107 7.87 -0.29 1.58
CA GLN A 107 8.33 -1.49 0.88
C GLN A 107 7.15 -2.38 0.48
N MET A 108 6.24 -2.63 1.41
CA MET A 108 5.06 -3.43 1.14
C MET A 108 4.16 -2.76 0.10
N GLY A 109 3.94 -1.46 0.23
CA GLY A 109 3.14 -0.70 -0.72
C GLY A 109 3.74 -0.69 -2.12
N LEU A 110 5.05 -0.52 -2.21
CA LEU A 110 5.76 -0.55 -3.49
C LEU A 110 5.63 -1.92 -4.14
N TYR A 111 5.80 -3.00 -3.38
CA TYR A 111 5.65 -4.34 -3.93
C TYR A 111 4.25 -4.53 -4.52
N ALA A 112 3.22 -4.09 -3.80
CA ALA A 112 1.84 -4.20 -4.27
C ALA A 112 1.61 -3.39 -5.55
N ALA A 113 2.07 -2.14 -5.59
CA ALA A 113 1.93 -1.27 -6.77
C ALA A 113 2.66 -1.85 -7.98
N LEU A 114 3.88 -2.35 -7.79
CA LEU A 114 4.66 -2.97 -8.87
C LEU A 114 4.00 -4.24 -9.38
N SER A 115 3.39 -5.03 -8.50
CA SER A 115 2.66 -6.23 -8.89
C SER A 115 1.50 -5.90 -9.83
N VAL A 116 0.78 -4.81 -9.56
CA VAL A 116 -0.29 -4.34 -10.44
C VAL A 116 0.28 -3.81 -11.75
N ALA A 117 1.34 -3.01 -11.69
CA ALA A 117 1.95 -2.42 -12.89
C ALA A 117 2.49 -3.51 -13.83
N LEU A 118 3.01 -4.60 -13.29
CA LEU A 118 3.47 -5.74 -14.09
C LEU A 118 2.30 -6.46 -14.76
N ASP A 119 1.19 -6.63 -14.04
CA ASP A 119 0.00 -7.30 -14.57
C ASP A 119 -0.77 -6.42 -15.56
N ASN A 120 -0.80 -5.11 -15.32
CA ASN A 120 -1.49 -4.14 -16.16
C ASN A 120 -0.63 -2.87 -16.27
N PRO A 121 0.30 -2.83 -17.26
CA PRO A 121 1.19 -1.67 -17.43
C PRO A 121 0.47 -0.35 -17.71
N ALA A 122 -0.79 -0.39 -18.14
CA ALA A 122 -1.59 0.80 -18.41
C ALA A 122 -2.25 1.38 -17.16
N ASP A 123 -2.13 0.72 -16.00
CA ASP A 123 -2.75 1.20 -14.76
C ASP A 123 -2.02 2.43 -14.25
N ALA A 124 -2.62 3.61 -14.49
CA ALA A 124 -2.01 4.90 -14.17
C ALA A 124 -1.83 5.07 -12.66
N GLU A 125 -2.80 4.64 -11.86
CA GLU A 125 -2.72 4.79 -10.41
C GLU A 125 -1.61 3.94 -9.80
N ALA A 126 -1.48 2.69 -10.23
CA ALA A 126 -0.42 1.81 -9.75
C ALA A 126 0.96 2.36 -10.12
N ASN A 127 1.12 2.86 -11.34
CA ASN A 127 2.37 3.47 -11.78
C ASN A 127 2.71 4.71 -10.97
N LEU A 128 1.73 5.55 -10.70
CA LEU A 128 1.93 6.77 -9.91
C LEU A 128 2.35 6.43 -8.47
N LEU A 129 1.65 5.50 -7.83
CA LEU A 129 1.98 5.05 -6.48
C LEU A 129 3.40 4.47 -6.41
N ALA A 130 3.77 3.66 -7.39
CA ALA A 130 5.11 3.07 -7.43
C ALA A 130 6.19 4.15 -7.52
N ARG A 131 5.99 5.18 -8.34
CA ARG A 131 6.94 6.29 -8.46
C ARG A 131 7.05 7.08 -7.17
N GLU A 132 5.92 7.39 -6.55
CA GLU A 132 5.90 8.14 -5.29
C GLU A 132 6.63 7.38 -4.18
N LEU A 133 6.38 6.07 -4.09
CA LEU A 133 7.01 5.23 -3.07
C LEU A 133 8.51 5.08 -3.31
N LEU A 134 8.93 4.92 -4.57
CA LEU A 134 10.35 4.82 -4.90
C LEU A 134 11.13 6.08 -4.52
N VAL A 135 10.53 7.26 -4.71
CA VAL A 135 11.17 8.54 -4.34
C VAL A 135 11.43 8.61 -2.83
N GLN A 136 10.55 8.00 -2.03
CA GLN A 136 10.64 8.05 -0.57
C GLN A 136 11.55 6.97 0.02
N LEU A 137 12.01 6.02 -0.78
CA LEU A 137 12.85 4.91 -0.31
C LEU A 137 14.29 5.08 -0.76
N ASP A 138 15.21 4.66 0.10
CA ASP A 138 16.63 4.57 -0.25
C ASP A 138 16.82 3.37 -1.19
N ALA A 139 17.43 3.62 -2.35
CA ALA A 139 17.67 2.58 -3.34
C ALA A 139 18.49 1.41 -2.79
N HIS A 140 19.39 1.70 -1.83
CA HIS A 140 20.24 0.66 -1.22
C HIS A 140 19.51 -0.17 -0.17
N SER A 141 18.32 0.27 0.27
CA SER A 141 17.55 -0.43 1.30
C SER A 141 16.37 -1.22 0.74
N LEU A 142 16.21 -1.27 -0.58
CA LEU A 142 15.11 -2.01 -1.19
C LEU A 142 15.25 -3.51 -0.91
N HIS A 143 14.13 -4.12 -0.53
CA HIS A 143 14.09 -5.55 -0.25
C HIS A 143 14.27 -6.35 -1.55
N PRO A 144 14.93 -7.52 -1.50
CA PRO A 144 15.15 -8.34 -2.70
C PRO A 144 13.89 -8.62 -3.53
N PRO A 145 12.73 -8.94 -2.95
CA PRO A 145 11.52 -9.12 -3.77
C PRO A 145 11.11 -7.87 -4.55
N VAL A 146 11.29 -6.67 -3.97
CA VAL A 146 11.00 -5.41 -4.64
C VAL A 146 11.95 -5.20 -5.81
N ILE A 147 13.24 -5.45 -5.58
CA ILE A 147 14.27 -5.35 -6.63
C ILE A 147 13.92 -6.26 -7.80
N ALA A 148 13.51 -7.49 -7.51
CA ALA A 148 13.13 -8.47 -8.54
C ALA A 148 12.00 -7.96 -9.42
N LEU A 149 10.97 -7.34 -8.84
CA LEU A 149 9.87 -6.77 -9.62
C LEU A 149 10.32 -5.57 -10.46
N LEU A 150 11.20 -4.72 -9.92
CA LEU A 150 11.76 -3.59 -10.66
C LEU A 150 12.55 -4.06 -11.88
N GLU A 151 13.33 -5.12 -11.73
CA GLU A 151 14.07 -5.69 -12.84
C GLU A 151 13.14 -6.22 -13.93
N GLN A 152 12.04 -6.85 -13.55
CA GLN A 152 11.03 -7.33 -14.51
C GLN A 152 10.41 -6.17 -15.28
N LEU A 153 10.18 -5.03 -14.63
CA LEU A 153 9.64 -3.84 -15.31
C LEU A 153 10.63 -3.23 -16.29
N ARG A 154 11.92 -3.26 -15.96
CA ARG A 154 12.98 -2.70 -16.82
C ARG A 154 13.26 -3.57 -18.03
N ASP A 155 13.07 -4.87 -17.90
CA ASP A 155 13.33 -5.84 -18.98
C ASP A 155 12.11 -6.74 -19.18
N PRO A 156 11.04 -6.20 -19.75
CA PRO A 156 9.81 -6.97 -19.96
C PRO A 156 9.97 -8.08 -21.00
N ALA A 157 11.03 -8.05 -21.81
CA ALA A 157 11.31 -9.08 -22.81
C ALA A 157 12.12 -10.23 -22.25
N GLY A 158 12.68 -10.04 -21.05
CA GLY A 158 13.48 -11.05 -20.39
C GLY A 158 12.70 -12.16 -19.75
#